data_dbd2d6d776cbcbca1514539118b63beb
#
_entry.id   dbd2d6d776cbcbca1514539118b63beb
#
_cell.length_a   1.000
_cell.length_b   1.000
_cell.length_c   1.000
_cell.angle_alpha   90.00
_cell.angle_beta   90.00
_cell.angle_gamma   90.00
#
_symmetry.space_group_name_H-M   'P 1'
#
loop_
_entity.id
_entity.type
_entity.pdbx_description
1 polymer ?
#
loop_
_entity_poly.entity_id
_entity_poly.type
_entity_poly.pdbx_seq_one_letter_code
_entity_poly.pdbx_strand_id
1 'polypeptide(L)'
;IGPMASTRERDRVEKIVARAVEQGAKVVTGGKRPKHLTDGAFFEPTVLEVKPEFDIMHGECFGPLAPVCKVRDLDEAIALANDSKLGLGANIYTENLAEAFRAVNEIESGIVWVNTPLNDNDAIPFGGRKFTGAGRELGQEGLEQFRRSKMVMIAPTAEPDPEWFPYPDSDAFNA
;
A
#
# COMPACT_ATOMS: atom_id res chain seq x y z
N ILE A 1 -14.44 2.52 18.54
CA ILE A 1 -12.98 2.50 18.33
C ILE A 1 -12.30 2.67 19.68
N GLY A 2 -11.29 1.83 19.96
CA GLY A 2 -10.51 1.87 21.18
C GLY A 2 -9.54 3.06 21.25
N PRO A 3 -8.75 3.17 22.34
CA PRO A 3 -7.70 4.18 22.43
C PRO A 3 -6.57 3.93 21.45
N MET A 4 -5.87 4.97 21.09
CA MET A 4 -4.63 4.87 20.31
C MET A 4 -3.50 4.27 21.17
N ALA A 5 -2.43 3.81 20.54
CA ALA A 5 -1.32 3.12 21.19
C ALA A 5 -0.61 3.97 22.28
N SER A 6 -0.64 5.29 22.17
CA SER A 6 -0.07 6.19 23.16
C SER A 6 -0.63 7.61 23.04
N THR A 7 -0.42 8.40 24.08
CA THR A 7 -0.74 9.84 24.07
C THR A 7 0.06 10.60 23.02
N ARG A 8 1.30 10.17 22.74
CA ARG A 8 2.15 10.75 21.69
C ARG A 8 1.52 10.57 20.31
N GLU A 9 0.98 9.39 20.01
CA GLU A 9 0.32 9.12 18.73
C GLU A 9 -1.01 9.86 18.62
N ARG A 10 -1.80 9.95 19.71
CA ARG A 10 -2.99 10.80 19.73
C ARG A 10 -2.65 12.27 19.44
N ASP A 11 -1.62 12.80 20.08
CA ASP A 11 -1.20 14.20 19.90
C ASP A 11 -0.66 14.44 18.47
N ARG A 12 -0.04 13.42 17.85
CA ARG A 12 0.34 13.46 16.44
C ARG A 12 -0.87 13.55 15.52
N VAL A 13 -1.89 12.71 15.75
CA VAL A 13 -3.14 12.72 14.99
C VAL A 13 -3.87 14.06 15.14
N GLU A 14 -3.93 14.60 16.36
CA GLU A 14 -4.53 15.91 16.62
C GLU A 14 -3.84 17.03 15.81
N LYS A 15 -2.50 16.98 15.69
CA LYS A 15 -1.74 17.93 14.86
C LYS A 15 -2.03 17.75 13.36
N ILE A 16 -2.21 16.51 12.89
CA ILE A 16 -2.58 16.24 11.48
C ILE A 16 -3.94 16.88 11.17
N VAL A 17 -4.92 16.71 12.07
CA VAL A 17 -6.25 17.32 11.91
C VAL A 17 -6.15 18.85 11.94
N ALA A 18 -5.43 19.44 12.91
CA ALA A 18 -5.23 20.87 12.98
C ALA A 18 -4.60 21.43 11.70
N ARG A 19 -3.56 20.76 11.18
CA ARG A 19 -2.91 21.15 9.93
C ARG A 19 -3.84 21.07 8.72
N ALA A 20 -4.65 20.01 8.62
CA ALA A 20 -5.64 19.89 7.56
C ALA A 20 -6.67 21.04 7.60
N VAL A 21 -7.13 21.42 8.81
CA VAL A 21 -8.06 22.54 9.00
C VAL A 21 -7.41 23.87 8.62
N GLU A 22 -6.14 24.11 8.97
CA GLU A 22 -5.38 25.29 8.52
C GLU A 22 -5.29 25.38 7.00
N GLN A 23 -5.21 24.25 6.31
CA GLN A 23 -5.20 24.15 4.85
C GLN A 23 -6.59 24.32 4.23
N GLY A 24 -7.64 24.38 5.06
CA GLY A 24 -9.02 24.59 4.61
C GLY A 24 -9.89 23.33 4.60
N ALA A 25 -9.47 22.25 5.25
CA ALA A 25 -10.29 21.05 5.40
C ALA A 25 -11.54 21.35 6.25
N LYS A 26 -12.66 20.74 5.87
CA LYS A 26 -13.89 20.81 6.63
C LYS A 26 -14.03 19.56 7.50
N VAL A 27 -14.09 19.74 8.81
CA VAL A 27 -14.43 18.66 9.74
C VAL A 27 -15.90 18.33 9.59
N VAL A 28 -16.21 17.13 9.13
CA VAL A 28 -17.59 16.63 9.00
C VAL A 28 -18.07 16.05 10.31
N THR A 29 -17.21 15.31 11.01
CA THR A 29 -17.46 14.76 12.34
C THR A 29 -16.14 14.51 13.08
N GLY A 30 -16.19 14.42 14.41
CA GLY A 30 -15.02 14.18 15.27
C GLY A 30 -14.07 15.37 15.37
N GLY A 31 -12.79 15.12 15.10
CA GLY A 31 -11.73 16.14 15.07
C GLY A 31 -11.22 16.59 16.44
N LYS A 32 -11.55 15.86 17.51
CA LYS A 32 -11.24 16.26 18.89
C LYS A 32 -11.11 15.06 19.82
N ARG A 33 -10.63 15.31 21.03
CA ARG A 33 -10.67 14.35 22.13
C ARG A 33 -12.10 14.23 22.68
N PRO A 34 -12.58 13.01 22.99
CA PRO A 34 -13.89 12.80 23.56
C PRO A 34 -13.95 13.38 25.01
N LYS A 35 -14.99 14.16 25.31
CA LYS A 35 -15.14 14.83 26.63
C LYS A 35 -15.36 13.86 27.80
N HIS A 36 -15.90 12.68 27.52
CA HIS A 36 -16.28 11.69 28.54
C HIS A 36 -15.19 10.62 28.78
N LEU A 37 -14.10 10.65 28.04
CA LEU A 37 -12.94 9.73 28.16
C LEU A 37 -11.68 10.57 28.38
N THR A 38 -11.48 11.01 29.62
CA THR A 38 -10.37 11.91 30.00
C THR A 38 -9.07 11.16 30.18
N ASP A 39 -9.13 9.88 30.60
CA ASP A 39 -7.99 9.04 30.85
C ASP A 39 -7.73 8.14 29.63
N GLY A 40 -6.47 8.13 29.16
CA GLY A 40 -6.07 7.35 27.98
C GLY A 40 -5.87 8.16 26.70
N ALA A 41 -5.51 7.47 25.65
CA ALA A 41 -5.14 8.05 24.36
C ALA A 41 -6.31 8.05 23.36
N PHE A 42 -7.46 8.54 23.78
CA PHE A 42 -8.65 8.57 22.93
C PHE A 42 -8.68 9.78 21.99
N PHE A 43 -9.14 9.53 20.77
CA PHE A 43 -9.47 10.54 19.77
C PHE A 43 -10.75 10.13 19.05
N GLU A 44 -11.67 11.05 18.81
CA GLU A 44 -12.93 10.73 18.14
C GLU A 44 -12.70 10.28 16.71
N PRO A 45 -13.42 9.25 16.20
CA PRO A 45 -13.45 8.94 14.77
C PRO A 45 -13.78 10.19 13.97
N THR A 46 -12.95 10.53 13.02
CA THR A 46 -12.96 11.82 12.35
C THR A 46 -13.07 11.68 10.85
N VAL A 47 -14.02 12.39 10.26
CA VAL A 47 -14.17 12.52 8.81
C VAL A 47 -13.88 13.96 8.42
N LEU A 48 -13.01 14.14 7.45
CA LEU A 48 -12.58 15.42 6.90
C LEU A 48 -12.87 15.49 5.40
N GLU A 49 -13.58 16.50 4.95
CA GLU A 49 -13.64 16.83 3.52
C GLU A 49 -12.37 17.63 3.18
N VAL A 50 -11.58 17.10 2.24
CA VAL A 50 -10.25 17.63 1.90
C VAL A 50 -10.10 17.79 0.39
N LYS A 51 -9.01 18.47 -0.02
CA LYS A 51 -8.57 18.53 -1.41
C LYS A 51 -7.31 17.69 -1.63
N PRO A 52 -7.02 17.26 -2.88
CA PRO A 52 -5.87 16.43 -3.19
C PRO A 52 -4.52 17.00 -2.71
N GLU A 53 -4.36 18.32 -2.76
CA GLU A 53 -3.12 19.03 -2.41
C GLU A 53 -2.86 19.16 -0.90
N PHE A 54 -3.75 18.71 -0.02
CA PHE A 54 -3.56 18.81 1.42
C PHE A 54 -2.57 17.77 1.95
N ASP A 55 -1.75 18.16 2.92
CA ASP A 55 -0.69 17.31 3.50
C ASP A 55 -1.21 15.95 3.98
N ILE A 56 -2.45 15.91 4.51
CA ILE A 56 -3.12 14.68 4.99
C ILE A 56 -3.31 13.64 3.89
N MET A 57 -3.33 14.03 2.60
CA MET A 57 -3.47 13.12 1.46
C MET A 57 -2.14 12.44 1.07
N HIS A 58 -1.01 13.01 1.48
CA HIS A 58 0.33 12.56 1.08
C HIS A 58 1.10 11.82 2.18
N GLY A 59 0.56 11.79 3.39
CA GLY A 59 1.15 11.16 4.56
C GLY A 59 0.30 10.07 5.16
N GLU A 60 0.93 9.08 5.81
CA GLU A 60 0.21 8.07 6.56
C GLU A 60 -0.36 8.64 7.85
N CYS A 61 -1.68 8.65 7.97
CA CYS A 61 -2.36 9.20 9.17
C CYS A 61 -2.23 8.31 10.40
N PHE A 62 -2.22 7.01 10.25
CA PHE A 62 -2.16 5.98 11.29
C PHE A 62 -2.99 6.32 12.53
N GLY A 63 -4.28 6.55 12.32
CA GLY A 63 -5.22 6.99 13.36
C GLY A 63 -6.67 6.96 12.86
N PRO A 64 -7.65 7.28 13.70
CA PRO A 64 -9.07 7.19 13.39
C PRO A 64 -9.53 8.36 12.50
N LEU A 65 -8.84 8.57 11.37
CA LEU A 65 -9.10 9.63 10.41
C LEU A 65 -9.53 9.06 9.06
N ALA A 66 -10.55 9.65 8.47
CA ALA A 66 -11.02 9.39 7.12
C ALA A 66 -11.05 10.70 6.32
N PRO A 67 -9.94 11.07 5.66
CA PRO A 67 -9.96 12.16 4.68
C PRO A 67 -10.75 11.72 3.46
N VAL A 68 -11.70 12.54 3.02
CA VAL A 68 -12.57 12.29 1.87
C VAL A 68 -12.36 13.39 0.85
N CYS A 69 -11.93 13.01 -0.34
CA CYS A 69 -11.78 13.89 -1.49
C CYS A 69 -12.81 13.51 -2.56
N LYS A 70 -13.50 14.51 -3.11
CA LYS A 70 -14.40 14.30 -4.25
C LYS A 70 -13.61 14.28 -5.54
N VAL A 71 -13.93 13.33 -6.39
CA VAL A 71 -13.36 13.19 -7.73
C VAL A 71 -14.44 13.31 -8.78
N ARG A 72 -14.07 13.63 -10.01
CA ARG A 72 -14.99 13.80 -11.14
C ARG A 72 -15.41 12.47 -11.74
N ASP A 73 -14.46 11.55 -11.81
CA ASP A 73 -14.58 10.27 -12.50
C ASP A 73 -13.59 9.24 -11.97
N LEU A 74 -13.63 8.04 -12.54
CA LEU A 74 -12.74 6.95 -12.17
C LEU A 74 -11.28 7.24 -12.56
N ASP A 75 -11.03 7.96 -13.64
CA ASP A 75 -9.68 8.28 -14.08
C ASP A 75 -8.97 9.14 -13.04
N GLU A 76 -9.64 10.16 -12.53
CA GLU A 76 -9.12 11.00 -11.45
C GLU A 76 -8.96 10.21 -10.13
N ALA A 77 -9.91 9.32 -9.81
CA ALA A 77 -9.81 8.47 -8.63
C ALA A 77 -8.58 7.57 -8.66
N ILE A 78 -8.31 6.91 -9.79
CA ILE A 78 -7.14 6.05 -9.99
C ILE A 78 -5.85 6.87 -9.93
N ALA A 79 -5.82 8.03 -10.59
CA ALA A 79 -4.66 8.91 -10.58
C ALA A 79 -4.30 9.36 -9.16
N LEU A 80 -5.28 9.79 -8.37
CA LEU A 80 -5.07 10.19 -6.97
C LEU A 80 -4.67 9.02 -6.06
N ALA A 81 -5.27 7.84 -6.26
CA ALA A 81 -4.86 6.66 -5.52
C ALA A 81 -3.39 6.29 -5.80
N ASN A 82 -2.95 6.45 -7.05
CA ASN A 82 -1.59 6.15 -7.48
C ASN A 82 -0.56 7.23 -7.12
N ASP A 83 -0.97 8.44 -6.81
CA ASP A 83 -0.06 9.50 -6.35
C ASP A 83 0.54 9.22 -4.95
N SER A 84 -0.07 8.34 -4.17
CA SER A 84 0.48 7.89 -2.90
C SER A 84 1.82 7.19 -3.06
N LYS A 85 2.79 7.52 -2.19
CA LYS A 85 4.06 6.77 -2.07
C LYS A 85 3.91 5.40 -1.44
N LEU A 86 2.77 5.13 -0.81
CA LEU A 86 2.41 3.86 -0.20
C LEU A 86 1.49 3.08 -1.14
N GLY A 87 1.48 1.77 -1.01
CA GLY A 87 0.68 0.90 -1.87
C GLY A 87 0.42 -0.46 -1.23
N LEU A 88 -0.11 -0.50 0.00
CA LEU A 88 -0.49 -1.76 0.63
C LEU A 88 -1.76 -2.30 -0.01
N GLY A 89 -2.87 -1.57 0.15
CA GLY A 89 -4.17 -2.02 -0.31
C GLY A 89 -5.05 -0.87 -0.77
N ALA A 90 -5.98 -1.18 -1.66
CA ALA A 90 -7.01 -0.27 -2.12
C ALA A 90 -8.37 -0.98 -2.15
N ASN A 91 -9.43 -0.21 -1.99
CA ASN A 91 -10.79 -0.71 -2.11
C ASN A 91 -11.54 0.07 -3.19
N ILE A 92 -12.31 -0.63 -3.99
CA ILE A 92 -13.30 -0.04 -4.89
C ILE A 92 -14.70 -0.59 -4.59
N TYR A 93 -15.66 0.29 -4.56
CA TYR A 93 -17.09 -0.04 -4.43
C TYR A 93 -17.79 0.38 -5.71
N THR A 94 -18.22 -0.59 -6.51
CA THR A 94 -18.92 -0.37 -7.77
C THR A 94 -19.75 -1.60 -8.15
N GLU A 95 -20.86 -1.38 -8.84
CA GLU A 95 -21.63 -2.46 -9.49
C GLU A 95 -21.22 -2.62 -10.97
N ASN A 96 -20.38 -1.71 -11.49
CA ASN A 96 -19.89 -1.76 -12.86
C ASN A 96 -18.64 -2.64 -12.95
N LEU A 97 -18.78 -3.79 -13.56
CA LEU A 97 -17.68 -4.77 -13.69
C LEU A 97 -16.49 -4.21 -14.49
N ALA A 98 -16.73 -3.39 -15.50
CA ALA A 98 -15.64 -2.78 -16.28
C ALA A 98 -14.80 -1.82 -15.42
N GLU A 99 -15.44 -1.00 -14.56
CA GLU A 99 -14.76 -0.13 -13.62
C GLU A 99 -13.98 -0.93 -12.57
N ALA A 100 -14.57 -2.03 -12.06
CA ALA A 100 -13.90 -2.92 -11.12
C ALA A 100 -12.60 -3.48 -11.71
N PHE A 101 -12.63 -4.01 -12.93
CA PHE A 101 -11.44 -4.54 -13.60
C PHE A 101 -10.42 -3.45 -13.93
N ARG A 102 -10.86 -2.25 -14.31
CA ARG A 102 -9.94 -1.13 -14.49
C ARG A 102 -9.22 -0.79 -13.20
N ALA A 103 -9.94 -0.65 -12.08
CA ALA A 103 -9.35 -0.36 -10.79
C ALA A 103 -8.34 -1.43 -10.37
N VAL A 104 -8.69 -2.71 -10.52
CA VAL A 104 -7.79 -3.85 -10.20
C VAL A 104 -6.49 -3.80 -11.01
N ASN A 105 -6.56 -3.44 -12.29
CA ASN A 105 -5.39 -3.43 -13.17
C ASN A 105 -4.55 -2.16 -13.05
N GLU A 106 -5.17 -1.01 -12.81
CA GLU A 106 -4.53 0.31 -12.91
C GLU A 106 -4.09 0.86 -11.55
N ILE A 107 -4.68 0.41 -10.42
CA ILE A 107 -4.24 0.84 -9.09
C ILE A 107 -2.95 0.15 -8.69
N GLU A 108 -1.95 0.94 -8.31
CA GLU A 108 -0.60 0.50 -7.95
C GLU A 108 -0.48 0.11 -6.47
N SER A 109 -1.37 -0.74 -6.00
CA SER A 109 -1.29 -1.38 -4.68
C SER A 109 -0.98 -2.86 -4.78
N GLY A 110 -0.53 -3.48 -3.69
CA GLY A 110 -0.28 -4.92 -3.63
C GLY A 110 -1.57 -5.72 -3.54
N ILE A 111 -2.63 -5.11 -3.01
CA ILE A 111 -3.93 -5.72 -2.82
C ILE A 111 -5.01 -4.77 -3.34
N VAL A 112 -6.01 -5.31 -4.02
CA VAL A 112 -7.21 -4.55 -4.40
C VAL A 112 -8.43 -5.39 -4.02
N TRP A 113 -9.32 -4.79 -3.23
CA TRP A 113 -10.60 -5.38 -2.88
C TRP A 113 -11.73 -4.71 -3.66
N VAL A 114 -12.67 -5.49 -4.12
CA VAL A 114 -13.87 -5.00 -4.80
C VAL A 114 -15.09 -5.33 -3.96
N ASN A 115 -15.82 -4.31 -3.52
CA ASN A 115 -17.04 -4.41 -2.70
C ASN A 115 -16.89 -5.19 -1.38
N THR A 116 -15.65 -5.43 -0.93
CA THR A 116 -15.36 -6.13 0.33
C THR A 116 -14.11 -5.54 0.95
N PRO A 117 -14.18 -4.88 2.11
CA PRO A 117 -13.00 -4.28 2.72
C PRO A 117 -12.22 -5.30 3.53
N LEU A 118 -10.87 -5.22 3.45
CA LEU A 118 -9.95 -5.86 4.41
C LEU A 118 -10.22 -7.36 4.63
N ASN A 119 -10.62 -8.08 3.59
CA ASN A 119 -10.86 -9.51 3.67
C ASN A 119 -9.60 -10.25 3.21
N ASP A 120 -8.96 -10.95 4.14
CA ASP A 120 -7.74 -11.71 3.91
C ASP A 120 -8.06 -13.22 3.82
N ASN A 121 -7.18 -13.94 3.14
CA ASN A 121 -7.26 -15.38 3.01
C ASN A 121 -5.85 -15.99 3.06
N ASP A 122 -5.68 -17.03 3.87
CA ASP A 122 -4.38 -17.68 4.07
C ASP A 122 -3.74 -18.23 2.79
N ALA A 123 -4.53 -18.48 1.75
CA ALA A 123 -4.05 -18.98 0.46
C ALA A 123 -3.62 -17.88 -0.52
N ILE A 124 -3.88 -16.60 -0.20
CA ILE A 124 -3.62 -15.46 -1.08
C ILE A 124 -2.51 -14.59 -0.48
N PRO A 125 -1.48 -14.23 -1.27
CA PRO A 125 -0.36 -13.45 -0.76
C PRO A 125 -0.83 -12.04 -0.35
N PHE A 126 -0.48 -11.64 0.87
CA PHE A 126 -0.71 -10.33 1.44
C PHE A 126 0.58 -9.50 1.39
N GLY A 127 0.54 -8.29 0.88
CA GLY A 127 1.72 -7.41 0.87
C GLY A 127 1.55 -6.21 -0.02
N GLY A 128 2.53 -5.30 0.04
CA GLY A 128 2.47 -4.00 -0.60
C GLY A 128 3.29 -3.86 -1.86
N ARG A 129 3.24 -2.64 -2.39
CA ARG A 129 4.11 -2.07 -3.43
C ARG A 129 4.68 -0.74 -2.94
N LYS A 130 5.53 -0.11 -3.73
CA LYS A 130 6.13 1.19 -3.43
C LYS A 130 6.87 1.17 -2.08
N PHE A 131 6.80 2.24 -1.30
CA PHE A 131 7.48 2.31 0.00
C PHE A 131 6.84 1.45 1.10
N THR A 132 5.68 0.86 0.88
CA THR A 132 5.13 -0.15 1.77
C THR A 132 6.01 -1.40 1.84
N GLY A 133 6.80 -1.66 0.81
CA GLY A 133 7.72 -2.79 0.73
C GLY A 133 7.24 -3.89 -0.21
N ALA A 134 8.15 -4.79 -0.58
CA ALA A 134 7.92 -5.84 -1.57
C ALA A 134 7.70 -7.23 -0.97
N GLY A 135 7.84 -7.37 0.37
CA GLY A 135 7.60 -8.64 1.06
C GLY A 135 6.16 -9.14 0.93
N ARG A 136 5.98 -10.44 1.13
CA ARG A 136 4.65 -11.06 1.15
C ARG A 136 4.49 -11.89 2.42
N GLU A 137 3.29 -11.85 2.98
CA GLU A 137 2.77 -12.77 3.98
C GLU A 137 1.67 -13.60 3.34
N LEU A 138 1.29 -14.70 3.95
CA LEU A 138 0.25 -15.60 3.47
C LEU A 138 0.56 -16.21 2.08
N GLY A 139 -0.23 -17.16 1.66
CA GLY A 139 -0.05 -17.86 0.40
C GLY A 139 1.30 -18.56 0.25
N GLN A 140 1.57 -19.08 -0.92
CA GLN A 140 2.85 -19.72 -1.24
C GLN A 140 4.01 -18.72 -1.20
N GLU A 141 3.81 -17.51 -1.71
CA GLU A 141 4.83 -16.45 -1.72
C GLU A 141 5.28 -16.08 -0.32
N GLY A 142 4.37 -16.06 0.67
CA GLY A 142 4.70 -15.82 2.06
C GLY A 142 5.62 -16.92 2.64
N LEU A 143 5.36 -18.19 2.32
CA LEU A 143 6.22 -19.30 2.72
C LEU A 143 7.61 -19.22 2.06
N GLU A 144 7.68 -18.77 0.80
CA GLU A 144 8.93 -18.64 0.06
C GLU A 144 9.85 -17.56 0.64
N GLN A 145 9.32 -16.54 1.32
CA GLN A 145 10.14 -15.52 2.01
C GLN A 145 11.05 -16.13 3.09
N PHE A 146 10.69 -17.27 3.67
CA PHE A 146 11.49 -17.98 4.67
C PHE A 146 12.44 -19.01 4.08
N ARG A 147 12.50 -19.15 2.74
CA ARG A 147 13.33 -20.14 2.04
C ARG A 147 14.43 -19.43 1.26
N ARG A 148 15.52 -20.14 1.07
CA ARG A 148 16.61 -19.72 0.19
C ARG A 148 16.68 -20.65 -0.99
N SER A 149 16.67 -20.10 -2.20
CA SER A 149 16.94 -20.84 -3.42
C SER A 149 18.43 -21.10 -3.57
N LYS A 150 18.79 -22.25 -4.11
CA LYS A 150 20.15 -22.59 -4.54
C LYS A 150 20.06 -23.15 -5.95
N MET A 151 20.76 -22.53 -6.88
CA MET A 151 20.99 -23.09 -8.20
C MET A 151 22.09 -24.17 -8.10
N VAL A 152 21.85 -25.33 -8.67
CA VAL A 152 22.83 -26.41 -8.77
C VAL A 152 22.91 -26.83 -10.22
N MET A 153 24.12 -26.75 -10.79
CA MET A 153 24.45 -27.31 -12.11
C MET A 153 25.48 -28.41 -11.89
N ILE A 154 25.22 -29.56 -12.49
CA ILE A 154 26.14 -30.74 -12.44
C ILE A 154 26.45 -31.12 -13.85
N ALA A 155 27.70 -30.94 -14.27
CA ALA A 155 28.23 -31.53 -15.49
C ALA A 155 28.70 -32.96 -15.19
N PRO A 156 28.28 -33.96 -15.94
CA PRO A 156 28.70 -35.35 -15.72
C PRO A 156 30.21 -35.58 -15.94
N THR A 157 30.81 -34.73 -16.77
CA THR A 157 32.26 -34.74 -17.08
C THR A 157 32.82 -33.34 -16.81
N ALA A 158 34.09 -33.28 -16.39
CA ALA A 158 34.81 -32.03 -16.17
C ALA A 158 35.51 -31.56 -17.47
N GLU A 159 34.78 -31.53 -18.54
CA GLU A 159 35.31 -31.00 -19.83
C GLU A 159 35.24 -29.49 -19.82
N PRO A 160 36.26 -28.79 -20.40
CA PRO A 160 36.22 -27.35 -20.54
C PRO A 160 35.02 -26.93 -21.39
N ASP A 161 34.27 -25.96 -20.88
CA ASP A 161 33.20 -25.34 -21.64
C ASP A 161 33.80 -24.47 -22.77
N PRO A 162 33.32 -24.58 -24.02
CA PRO A 162 33.82 -23.75 -25.12
C PRO A 162 33.64 -22.23 -24.90
N GLU A 163 32.80 -21.85 -23.97
CA GLU A 163 32.63 -20.45 -23.56
C GLU A 163 33.67 -19.97 -22.51
N TRP A 164 34.52 -20.86 -22.01
CA TRP A 164 35.56 -20.49 -21.05
C TRP A 164 36.83 -19.97 -21.75
N PHE A 165 37.56 -19.13 -21.03
CA PHE A 165 38.90 -18.69 -21.50
C PHE A 165 39.94 -19.86 -21.47
N PRO A 166 40.83 -19.95 -22.49
CA PRO A 166 40.94 -19.07 -23.68
C PRO A 166 39.75 -19.28 -24.63
N TYR A 167 39.14 -18.17 -25.05
CA TYR A 167 38.05 -18.23 -26.01
C TYR A 167 38.52 -18.87 -27.33
N PRO A 168 37.69 -19.68 -27.97
CA PRO A 168 38.00 -20.17 -29.31
C PRO A 168 38.25 -18.99 -30.27
N ASP A 169 39.06 -19.20 -31.30
CA ASP A 169 39.36 -18.18 -32.28
C ASP A 169 38.09 -17.51 -32.80
N SER A 170 38.22 -16.20 -33.11
CA SER A 170 37.10 -15.29 -33.42
C SER A 170 36.11 -15.78 -34.51
N ASP A 171 36.52 -16.77 -35.32
CA ASP A 171 35.68 -17.34 -36.37
C ASP A 171 34.55 -18.25 -35.82
N ALA A 172 34.66 -18.72 -34.57
CA ALA A 172 33.63 -19.53 -33.93
C ALA A 172 32.38 -18.71 -33.54
N PHE A 173 32.50 -17.37 -33.42
CA PHE A 173 31.40 -16.47 -33.11
C PHE A 173 30.67 -15.86 -34.33
N ASN A 174 31.16 -16.17 -35.53
CA ASN A 174 30.63 -15.66 -36.80
C ASN A 174 29.86 -16.68 -37.62
N ALA A 175 29.49 -17.82 -37.02
CA ALA A 175 28.77 -18.91 -37.70
C ALA A 175 27.26 -18.86 -37.42
#